data_30680fb69a22b56e5ecefb58754e58e6
#
_entry.id   30680fb69a22b56e5ecefb58754e58e6
#
_cell.length_a   1.000
_cell.length_b   1.000
_cell.length_c   1.000
_cell.angle_alpha   90.00
_cell.angle_beta   90.00
_cell.angle_gamma   90.00
#
_symmetry.space_group_name_H-M   'P 1'
#
loop_
_entity.id
_entity.type
_entity.pdbx_description
1 polymer ?
#
loop_
_entity_poly.entity_id
_entity_poly.type
_entity_poly.pdbx_seq_one_letter_code
_entity_poly.pdbx_strand_id
1 'polypeptide(L)'
;MIKNSKTLWQKASKIIPGGNGLLSKRPERFLPDGWPAYFRKSKGVFIWDLDNNKYIDMSLMGIGTSVLGYNNSFINKFVKKKIDEGVNTTLNCTEEYFLAKELLKIDKFADQIKFARGGGEAMSLAVRLARSKTNKSKIIFSGYHGWHDWYLAANLQDVSNLNNHLLKNLKPLGVPKILKNSAIPLEFNNLKELIKISKQKNIAAIVVEPSRFKYLDKKFVNYLNKICKKKKIILIIDEITSGWRECLGGVYKKIGLHPDVVVYGKALGNGFAISALVGKKKVMDTAQDTFVSSVAW
;
A
#
# COMPACT_ATOMS: atom_id res chain seq x y z
N MET A 1 5.75 33.61 9.35
CA MET A 1 6.05 33.50 7.89
C MET A 1 6.78 32.18 7.63
N ILE A 2 6.57 31.56 6.46
CA ILE A 2 7.21 30.29 6.06
C ILE A 2 8.30 30.52 5.00
N LYS A 3 9.13 31.55 5.19
CA LYS A 3 10.10 32.02 4.19
C LYS A 3 11.11 30.93 3.78
N ASN A 4 11.73 30.25 4.74
CA ASN A 4 12.76 29.24 4.48
C ASN A 4 12.17 28.00 3.79
N SER A 5 11.01 27.53 4.21
CA SER A 5 10.29 26.44 3.55
C SER A 5 9.94 26.75 2.10
N LYS A 6 9.44 27.96 1.82
CA LYS A 6 9.11 28.39 0.44
C LYS A 6 10.35 28.50 -0.45
N THR A 7 11.42 29.08 0.06
CA THR A 7 12.70 29.20 -0.66
C THR A 7 13.27 27.81 -0.99
N LEU A 8 13.25 26.88 -0.03
CA LEU A 8 13.76 25.54 -0.26
C LEU A 8 12.89 24.76 -1.27
N TRP A 9 11.55 24.92 -1.21
CA TRP A 9 10.64 24.31 -2.19
C TRP A 9 10.91 24.78 -3.62
N GLN A 10 11.13 26.08 -3.82
CA GLN A 10 11.50 26.63 -5.13
C GLN A 10 12.82 26.07 -5.66
N LYS A 11 13.81 25.87 -4.79
CA LYS A 11 15.08 25.24 -5.16
C LYS A 11 14.89 23.76 -5.49
N ALA A 12 14.18 23.02 -4.64
CA ALA A 12 13.92 21.58 -4.82
C ALA A 12 13.15 21.29 -6.12
N SER A 13 12.17 22.12 -6.46
CA SER A 13 11.36 21.96 -7.68
C SER A 13 12.17 22.08 -8.98
N LYS A 14 13.37 22.69 -8.93
CA LYS A 14 14.28 22.78 -10.09
C LYS A 14 15.12 21.52 -10.30
N ILE A 15 15.35 20.73 -9.25
CA ILE A 15 16.25 19.58 -9.29
C ILE A 15 15.56 18.24 -8.99
N ILE A 16 14.37 18.30 -8.39
CA ILE A 16 13.55 17.12 -8.13
C ILE A 16 12.26 17.26 -8.95
N PRO A 17 11.99 16.37 -9.91
CA PRO A 17 10.74 16.42 -10.68
C PRO A 17 9.51 16.43 -9.78
N GLY A 18 8.72 17.53 -9.84
CA GLY A 18 7.57 17.75 -8.96
C GLY A 18 7.90 18.15 -7.51
N GLY A 19 9.16 18.54 -7.23
CA GLY A 19 9.61 19.11 -5.95
C GLY A 19 9.86 18.11 -4.83
N ASN A 20 9.27 16.93 -4.89
CA ASN A 20 9.46 15.83 -3.94
C ASN A 20 9.05 14.48 -4.55
N GLY A 21 9.37 13.40 -3.84
CA GLY A 21 9.04 12.03 -4.27
C GLY A 21 7.58 11.61 -4.05
N LEU A 22 6.76 12.41 -3.34
CA LEU A 22 5.41 11.98 -2.97
C LEU A 22 4.36 13.06 -3.27
N LEU A 23 3.51 12.80 -4.27
CA LEU A 23 2.44 13.70 -4.70
C LEU A 23 1.58 14.24 -3.54
N SER A 24 1.25 13.38 -2.57
CA SER A 24 0.41 13.74 -1.41
C SER A 24 1.06 14.72 -0.43
N LYS A 25 2.36 15.05 -0.59
CA LYS A 25 3.07 16.03 0.24
C LYS A 25 3.36 17.34 -0.49
N ARG A 26 2.87 17.52 -1.71
CA ARG A 26 3.09 18.76 -2.46
C ARG A 26 2.25 19.89 -1.88
N PRO A 27 2.81 21.09 -1.66
CA PRO A 27 2.08 22.27 -1.16
C PRO A 27 0.80 22.58 -1.93
N GLU A 28 0.82 22.38 -3.25
CA GLU A 28 -0.31 22.64 -4.15
C GLU A 28 -1.55 21.78 -3.84
N ARG A 29 -1.37 20.69 -3.07
CA ARG A 29 -2.46 19.81 -2.64
C ARG A 29 -3.19 20.32 -1.40
N PHE A 30 -2.62 21.32 -0.72
CA PHE A 30 -3.12 21.88 0.54
C PHE A 30 -3.35 23.38 0.40
N LEU A 31 -2.29 24.17 0.59
CA LEU A 31 -2.32 25.63 0.52
C LEU A 31 -1.05 26.11 -0.19
N PRO A 32 -1.07 26.36 -1.52
CA PRO A 32 0.13 26.57 -2.34
C PRO A 32 1.09 27.62 -1.80
N ASP A 33 0.56 28.75 -1.32
CA ASP A 33 1.37 29.87 -0.82
C ASP A 33 1.59 29.87 0.70
N GLY A 34 0.81 29.13 1.45
CA GLY A 34 0.83 29.12 2.92
C GLY A 34 1.29 27.80 3.54
N TRP A 35 1.50 26.73 2.74
CA TRP A 35 1.87 25.43 3.28
C TRP A 35 3.37 25.32 3.58
N PRO A 36 3.77 24.96 4.84
CA PRO A 36 5.17 24.72 5.20
C PRO A 36 5.65 23.39 4.59
N ALA A 37 6.30 23.44 3.43
CA ALA A 37 6.68 22.25 2.66
C ALA A 37 7.67 21.34 3.36
N TYR A 38 8.46 21.86 4.32
CA TYR A 38 9.53 21.13 4.99
C TYR A 38 9.45 21.26 6.51
N PHE A 39 9.74 20.15 7.19
CA PHE A 39 9.88 20.13 8.64
C PHE A 39 11.34 20.12 9.08
N ARG A 40 11.63 20.69 10.23
CA ARG A 40 12.91 20.63 10.94
C ARG A 40 12.91 19.51 11.97
N LYS A 41 11.83 19.39 12.73
CA LYS A 41 11.63 18.34 13.75
C LYS A 41 10.14 18.01 13.90
N SER A 42 9.87 16.84 14.46
CA SER A 42 8.51 16.41 14.82
C SER A 42 8.53 15.59 16.11
N LYS A 43 7.42 15.63 16.88
CA LYS A 43 7.25 14.81 18.10
C LYS A 43 5.76 14.67 18.43
N GLY A 44 5.30 13.44 18.66
CA GLY A 44 3.89 13.16 18.91
C GLY A 44 3.03 13.63 17.75
N VAL A 45 2.15 14.58 17.96
CA VAL A 45 1.30 15.21 16.92
C VAL A 45 1.88 16.52 16.40
N PHE A 46 3.00 16.98 16.92
CA PHE A 46 3.56 18.30 16.60
C PHE A 46 4.62 18.20 15.51
N ILE A 47 4.62 19.20 14.63
CA ILE A 47 5.64 19.44 13.60
C ILE A 47 6.17 20.87 13.77
N TRP A 48 7.47 21.07 13.57
CA TRP A 48 8.09 22.38 13.46
C TRP A 48 8.68 22.53 12.06
N ASP A 49 8.33 23.61 11.38
CA ASP A 49 8.89 23.93 10.07
C ASP A 49 10.32 24.49 10.15
N LEU A 50 10.89 24.88 9.01
CA LEU A 50 12.24 25.45 8.95
C LEU A 50 12.34 26.85 9.56
N ASP A 51 11.23 27.52 9.75
CA ASP A 51 11.12 28.84 10.35
C ASP A 51 10.78 28.78 11.86
N ASN A 52 10.80 27.55 12.46
CA ASN A 52 10.47 27.23 13.85
C ASN A 52 8.99 27.44 14.23
N ASN A 53 8.10 27.64 13.28
CA ASN A 53 6.67 27.64 13.58
C ASN A 53 6.23 26.23 13.99
N LYS A 54 5.43 26.13 15.05
CA LYS A 54 4.90 24.88 15.57
C LYS A 54 3.48 24.66 15.07
N TYR A 55 3.20 23.46 14.56
CA TYR A 55 1.89 23.03 14.08
C TYR A 55 1.44 21.76 14.78
N ILE A 56 0.12 21.58 14.89
CA ILE A 56 -0.50 20.27 15.16
C ILE A 56 -0.82 19.64 13.80
N ASP A 57 -0.32 18.44 13.56
CA ASP A 57 -0.65 17.71 12.33
C ASP A 57 -2.05 17.09 12.45
N MET A 58 -3.04 17.82 11.96
CA MET A 58 -4.43 17.36 11.86
C MET A 58 -4.72 16.72 10.49
N SER A 59 -3.69 16.54 9.64
CA SER A 59 -3.86 15.96 8.32
C SER A 59 -3.68 14.44 8.34
N LEU A 60 -2.60 13.93 7.81
CA LEU A 60 -2.45 12.50 7.56
C LEU A 60 -1.31 11.84 8.36
N MET A 61 -0.71 12.52 9.33
CA MET A 61 0.39 11.97 10.17
C MET A 61 1.40 11.16 9.34
N GLY A 62 2.10 11.84 8.40
CA GLY A 62 3.05 11.20 7.49
C GLY A 62 2.38 10.32 6.42
N ILE A 63 1.22 10.73 5.90
CA ILE A 63 0.39 9.97 4.95
C ILE A 63 -0.10 8.65 5.56
N GLY A 64 -0.50 8.73 6.82
CA GLY A 64 -1.05 7.62 7.57
C GLY A 64 -0.01 6.59 8.06
N THR A 65 1.26 6.94 8.12
CA THR A 65 2.29 6.01 8.62
C THR A 65 2.48 6.07 10.12
N SER A 66 2.47 7.27 10.73
CA SER A 66 2.95 7.50 12.10
C SER A 66 1.82 7.39 13.13
N VAL A 67 1.16 6.24 13.22
CA VAL A 67 -0.01 6.01 14.10
C VAL A 67 0.32 6.09 15.59
N LEU A 68 1.57 5.83 15.99
CA LEU A 68 2.06 5.98 17.36
C LEU A 68 2.62 7.38 17.65
N GLY A 69 2.43 8.32 16.70
CA GLY A 69 3.02 9.65 16.74
C GLY A 69 4.43 9.72 16.18
N TYR A 70 4.83 10.94 15.87
CA TYR A 70 6.18 11.24 15.38
C TYR A 70 7.23 11.05 16.47
N ASN A 71 8.43 10.63 16.05
CA ASN A 71 9.61 10.51 16.93
C ASN A 71 9.28 9.72 18.21
N ASN A 72 8.66 8.55 18.06
CA ASN A 72 8.32 7.66 19.16
C ASN A 72 9.60 7.12 19.81
N SER A 73 9.78 7.39 21.10
CA SER A 73 11.02 7.08 21.81
C SER A 73 11.30 5.58 21.94
N PHE A 74 10.24 4.78 22.09
CA PHE A 74 10.38 3.32 22.16
C PHE A 74 10.91 2.75 20.83
N ILE A 75 10.31 3.10 19.71
CA ILE A 75 10.77 2.66 18.39
C ILE A 75 12.19 3.16 18.12
N ASN A 76 12.45 4.45 18.37
CA ASN A 76 13.75 5.04 18.12
C ASN A 76 14.88 4.39 18.91
N LYS A 77 14.63 3.94 20.13
CA LYS A 77 15.61 3.22 20.94
C LYS A 77 16.09 1.95 20.23
N PHE A 78 15.15 1.14 19.73
CA PHE A 78 15.49 -0.10 19.02
C PHE A 78 16.16 0.16 17.66
N VAL A 79 15.65 1.14 16.89
CA VAL A 79 16.26 1.47 15.59
C VAL A 79 17.68 1.99 15.75
N LYS A 80 17.94 2.89 16.73
CA LYS A 80 19.31 3.38 17.02
C LYS A 80 20.24 2.24 17.39
N LYS A 81 19.82 1.37 18.30
CA LYS A 81 20.61 0.18 18.66
C LYS A 81 20.96 -0.64 17.42
N LYS A 82 19.99 -0.86 16.51
CA LYS A 82 20.21 -1.65 15.31
C LYS A 82 21.16 -0.96 14.30
N ILE A 83 21.08 0.36 14.21
CA ILE A 83 22.05 1.14 13.41
C ILE A 83 23.46 0.96 13.94
N ASP A 84 23.64 1.01 15.27
CA ASP A 84 24.95 0.84 15.92
C ASP A 84 25.52 -0.59 15.76
N GLU A 85 24.63 -1.61 15.69
CA GLU A 85 25.01 -3.01 15.41
C GLU A 85 25.28 -3.28 13.93
N GLY A 86 24.85 -2.42 13.03
CA GLY A 86 24.97 -2.56 11.58
C GLY A 86 23.65 -2.96 10.91
N VAL A 87 23.40 -2.37 9.75
CA VAL A 87 22.25 -2.64 8.91
C VAL A 87 22.67 -3.15 7.53
N ASN A 88 21.85 -3.98 6.91
CA ASN A 88 22.05 -4.50 5.56
C ASN A 88 23.43 -5.16 5.35
N THR A 89 23.76 -6.14 6.20
CA THR A 89 25.00 -6.93 6.07
C THR A 89 24.83 -8.06 5.04
N THR A 90 25.90 -8.78 4.76
CA THR A 90 25.86 -10.01 3.92
C THR A 90 25.00 -11.11 4.55
N LEU A 91 24.87 -11.12 5.88
CA LEU A 91 24.03 -12.06 6.61
C LEU A 91 22.63 -11.48 6.80
N ASN A 92 21.64 -12.35 6.90
CA ASN A 92 20.25 -11.95 7.15
C ASN A 92 20.07 -11.42 8.57
N CYS A 93 19.17 -10.46 8.74
CA CYS A 93 18.82 -9.97 10.08
C CYS A 93 17.80 -10.90 10.75
N THR A 94 17.91 -11.06 12.06
CA THR A 94 17.02 -11.93 12.84
C THR A 94 15.61 -11.36 12.98
N GLU A 95 15.47 -10.05 12.85
CA GLU A 95 14.23 -9.31 12.98
C GLU A 95 13.20 -9.71 11.91
N GLU A 96 13.64 -10.07 10.70
CA GLU A 96 12.75 -10.61 9.66
C GLU A 96 11.99 -11.85 10.17
N TYR A 97 12.72 -12.80 10.77
CA TYR A 97 12.10 -14.01 11.32
C TYR A 97 11.15 -13.69 12.47
N PHE A 98 11.57 -12.86 13.42
CA PHE A 98 10.74 -12.53 14.58
C PHE A 98 9.50 -11.75 14.18
N LEU A 99 9.61 -10.78 13.28
CA LEU A 99 8.45 -10.04 12.76
C LEU A 99 7.51 -10.96 11.98
N ALA A 100 8.02 -11.85 11.14
CA ALA A 100 7.21 -12.85 10.44
C ALA A 100 6.43 -13.71 11.43
N LYS A 101 7.08 -14.21 12.47
CA LYS A 101 6.43 -15.02 13.51
C LYS A 101 5.30 -14.27 14.22
N GLU A 102 5.50 -13.00 14.56
CA GLU A 102 4.46 -12.18 15.21
C GLU A 102 3.28 -11.89 14.25
N LEU A 103 3.54 -11.59 13.00
CA LEU A 103 2.49 -11.35 12.01
C LEU A 103 1.64 -12.62 11.76
N LEU A 104 2.25 -13.80 11.72
CA LEU A 104 1.53 -15.08 11.58
C LEU A 104 0.68 -15.43 12.80
N LYS A 105 1.08 -15.03 14.01
CA LYS A 105 0.23 -15.15 15.19
C LYS A 105 -1.04 -14.30 15.11
N ILE A 106 -0.91 -13.13 14.47
CA ILE A 106 -2.01 -12.19 14.28
C ILE A 106 -2.94 -12.65 13.15
N ASP A 107 -2.39 -13.10 12.03
CA ASP A 107 -3.12 -13.49 10.83
C ASP A 107 -3.14 -15.01 10.62
N LYS A 108 -3.89 -15.68 11.50
CA LYS A 108 -3.96 -17.16 11.58
C LYS A 108 -4.43 -17.88 10.30
N PHE A 109 -4.90 -17.15 9.27
CA PHE A 109 -5.25 -17.75 7.98
C PHE A 109 -4.02 -18.04 7.11
N ALA A 110 -2.90 -17.40 7.43
CA ALA A 110 -1.68 -17.36 6.64
C ALA A 110 -0.62 -18.33 7.20
N ASP A 111 0.26 -18.73 6.32
CA ASP A 111 1.34 -19.68 6.59
C ASP A 111 2.73 -19.05 6.37
N GLN A 112 2.82 -18.06 5.50
CA GLN A 112 4.10 -17.46 5.05
C GLN A 112 4.01 -15.96 4.86
N ILE A 113 5.18 -15.31 4.91
CA ILE A 113 5.33 -13.87 4.75
C ILE A 113 6.46 -13.55 3.77
N LYS A 114 6.28 -12.45 3.03
CA LYS A 114 7.33 -11.79 2.25
C LYS A 114 7.34 -10.32 2.60
N PHE A 115 8.52 -9.77 2.88
CA PHE A 115 8.67 -8.34 3.15
C PHE A 115 9.03 -7.55 1.89
N ALA A 116 8.70 -6.26 1.89
CA ALA A 116 9.07 -5.29 0.87
C ALA A 116 9.18 -3.90 1.53
N ARG A 117 9.73 -2.91 0.82
CA ARG A 117 9.91 -1.56 1.38
C ARG A 117 8.67 -0.71 1.27
N GLY A 118 8.02 -0.72 0.12
CA GLY A 118 6.90 0.14 -0.19
C GLY A 118 5.62 -0.63 -0.52
N GLY A 119 4.46 -0.02 -0.21
CA GLY A 119 3.17 -0.66 -0.49
C GLY A 119 2.94 -0.98 -1.96
N GLY A 120 3.35 -0.10 -2.89
CA GLY A 120 3.24 -0.37 -4.33
C GLY A 120 4.08 -1.55 -4.78
N GLU A 121 5.30 -1.70 -4.24
CA GLU A 121 6.14 -2.86 -4.46
C GLU A 121 5.48 -4.13 -3.93
N ALA A 122 5.01 -4.10 -2.68
CA ALA A 122 4.31 -5.23 -2.07
C ALA A 122 3.08 -5.65 -2.88
N MET A 123 2.28 -4.70 -3.37
CA MET A 123 1.14 -5.00 -4.24
C MET A 123 1.57 -5.63 -5.57
N SER A 124 2.68 -5.18 -6.16
CA SER A 124 3.24 -5.78 -7.39
C SER A 124 3.70 -7.22 -7.16
N LEU A 125 4.32 -7.49 -6.00
CA LEU A 125 4.67 -8.85 -5.58
C LEU A 125 3.41 -9.72 -5.45
N ALA A 126 2.39 -9.26 -4.72
CA ALA A 126 1.15 -10.00 -4.53
C ALA A 126 0.45 -10.35 -5.85
N VAL A 127 0.39 -9.39 -6.78
CA VAL A 127 -0.17 -9.60 -8.12
C VAL A 127 0.66 -10.59 -8.94
N ARG A 128 1.98 -10.52 -8.88
CA ARG A 128 2.86 -11.46 -9.58
C ARG A 128 2.66 -12.88 -9.05
N LEU A 129 2.62 -13.07 -7.73
CA LEU A 129 2.38 -14.38 -7.12
C LEU A 129 1.00 -14.94 -7.51
N ALA A 130 -0.03 -14.11 -7.53
CA ALA A 130 -1.36 -14.53 -7.95
C ALA A 130 -1.41 -14.95 -9.43
N ARG A 131 -0.74 -14.20 -10.32
CA ARG A 131 -0.61 -14.58 -11.74
C ARG A 131 0.17 -15.89 -11.91
N SER A 132 1.31 -16.04 -11.23
CA SER A 132 2.13 -17.24 -11.25
C SER A 132 1.31 -18.45 -10.76
N LYS A 133 0.66 -18.33 -9.60
CA LYS A 133 -0.14 -19.42 -9.01
C LYS A 133 -1.29 -19.90 -9.89
N THR A 134 -1.94 -18.98 -10.58
CA THR A 134 -3.16 -19.29 -11.33
C THR A 134 -2.91 -19.52 -12.82
N ASN A 135 -1.73 -19.17 -13.32
CA ASN A 135 -1.41 -19.08 -14.74
C ASN A 135 -2.45 -18.25 -15.52
N LYS A 136 -2.90 -17.15 -14.90
CA LYS A 136 -3.90 -16.21 -15.45
C LYS A 136 -3.36 -14.78 -15.38
N SER A 137 -3.88 -13.86 -16.21
CA SER A 137 -3.31 -12.52 -16.36
C SER A 137 -4.15 -11.38 -15.79
N LYS A 138 -5.49 -11.51 -15.77
CA LYS A 138 -6.39 -10.41 -15.40
C LYS A 138 -6.46 -10.18 -13.89
N ILE A 139 -6.40 -8.92 -13.49
CA ILE A 139 -6.59 -8.47 -12.10
C ILE A 139 -7.82 -7.57 -12.06
N ILE A 140 -8.83 -7.92 -11.28
CA ILE A 140 -9.91 -7.01 -10.91
C ILE A 140 -9.47 -6.28 -9.65
N PHE A 141 -9.68 -4.98 -9.56
CA PHE A 141 -9.28 -4.22 -8.36
C PHE A 141 -10.29 -3.14 -7.98
N SER A 142 -10.39 -2.87 -6.68
CA SER A 142 -11.17 -1.77 -6.12
C SER A 142 -10.34 -1.05 -5.05
N GLY A 143 -9.98 0.21 -5.32
CA GLY A 143 -9.14 1.03 -4.46
C GLY A 143 -7.89 1.57 -5.13
N TYR A 144 -7.01 2.16 -4.32
CA TYR A 144 -5.71 2.67 -4.74
C TYR A 144 -4.60 1.68 -4.36
N HIS A 145 -3.83 1.21 -5.33
CA HIS A 145 -2.85 0.15 -5.11
C HIS A 145 -1.43 0.50 -5.59
N GLY A 146 -1.08 1.76 -5.59
CA GLY A 146 0.25 2.24 -6.02
C GLY A 146 0.25 2.81 -7.44
N TRP A 147 1.44 2.80 -8.06
CA TRP A 147 1.67 3.45 -9.35
C TRP A 147 2.35 2.53 -10.39
N HIS A 148 2.55 1.25 -10.04
CA HIS A 148 3.23 0.29 -10.91
C HIS A 148 2.39 -0.07 -12.14
N ASP A 149 3.05 -0.51 -13.18
CA ASP A 149 2.47 -0.77 -14.50
C ASP A 149 1.22 -1.64 -14.45
N TRP A 150 1.19 -2.68 -13.61
CA TRP A 150 0.05 -3.56 -13.49
C TRP A 150 -1.25 -2.83 -13.12
N TYR A 151 -1.14 -1.76 -12.33
CA TYR A 151 -2.26 -0.95 -11.87
C TYR A 151 -2.61 0.14 -12.87
N LEU A 152 -1.60 0.90 -13.36
CA LEU A 152 -1.81 1.96 -14.36
C LEU A 152 -2.29 1.42 -15.71
N ALA A 153 -2.07 0.13 -15.99
CA ALA A 153 -2.58 -0.56 -17.18
C ALA A 153 -4.11 -0.47 -17.34
N ALA A 154 -4.85 -0.20 -16.28
CA ALA A 154 -6.30 0.06 -16.36
C ALA A 154 -6.63 1.21 -17.34
N ASN A 155 -5.81 2.27 -17.34
CA ASN A 155 -6.02 3.44 -18.20
C ASN A 155 -5.57 3.25 -19.65
N LEU A 156 -4.95 2.12 -20.01
CA LEU A 156 -4.63 1.79 -21.42
C LEU A 156 -5.89 1.56 -22.28
N GLN A 157 -6.99 1.19 -21.65
CA GLN A 157 -8.28 1.01 -22.35
C GLN A 157 -9.06 2.32 -22.40
N ASP A 158 -9.17 3.01 -21.27
CA ASP A 158 -9.86 4.28 -21.10
C ASP A 158 -9.17 5.06 -19.98
N VAL A 159 -8.76 6.28 -20.24
CA VAL A 159 -8.07 7.16 -19.28
C VAL A 159 -8.93 7.51 -18.06
N SER A 160 -10.23 7.30 -18.12
CA SER A 160 -11.15 7.51 -17.01
C SER A 160 -11.22 6.36 -16.01
N ASN A 161 -10.68 5.19 -16.33
CA ASN A 161 -10.81 3.98 -15.50
C ASN A 161 -10.26 4.12 -14.07
N LEU A 162 -9.31 5.01 -13.84
CA LEU A 162 -8.76 5.28 -12.51
C LEU A 162 -9.32 6.55 -11.85
N ASN A 163 -10.32 7.22 -12.44
CA ASN A 163 -10.85 8.49 -11.93
C ASN A 163 -11.39 8.39 -10.50
N ASN A 164 -12.01 7.27 -10.14
CA ASN A 164 -12.55 7.02 -8.79
C ASN A 164 -11.53 6.36 -7.85
N HIS A 165 -10.33 6.04 -8.33
CA HIS A 165 -9.31 5.28 -7.60
C HIS A 165 -8.05 6.09 -7.35
N LEU A 166 -7.64 6.98 -8.27
CA LEU A 166 -6.38 7.72 -8.20
C LEU A 166 -6.57 9.18 -8.63
N LEU A 167 -6.11 9.55 -9.81
CA LEU A 167 -6.19 10.88 -10.40
C LEU A 167 -7.09 10.86 -11.63
N LYS A 168 -7.89 11.92 -11.78
CA LYS A 168 -8.75 12.06 -12.96
C LYS A 168 -7.92 12.19 -14.24
N ASN A 169 -8.33 11.46 -15.27
CA ASN A 169 -7.76 11.52 -16.64
C ASN A 169 -6.25 11.29 -16.70
N LEU A 170 -5.71 10.45 -15.81
CA LEU A 170 -4.29 10.12 -15.78
C LEU A 170 -3.91 9.31 -17.03
N LYS A 171 -3.03 9.89 -17.85
CA LYS A 171 -2.50 9.20 -19.04
C LYS A 171 -1.52 8.10 -18.62
N PRO A 172 -1.66 6.85 -19.12
CA PRO A 172 -0.76 5.74 -18.79
C PRO A 172 0.52 5.78 -19.65
N LEU A 173 1.22 6.92 -19.65
CA LEU A 173 2.45 7.11 -20.43
C LEU A 173 3.56 6.19 -19.88
N GLY A 174 4.26 5.50 -20.77
CA GLY A 174 5.32 4.55 -20.40
C GLY A 174 4.84 3.15 -20.03
N VAL A 175 3.54 2.95 -19.78
CA VAL A 175 3.00 1.61 -19.50
C VAL A 175 2.95 0.77 -20.80
N PRO A 176 3.50 -0.46 -20.81
CA PRO A 176 3.50 -1.30 -22.00
C PRO A 176 2.09 -1.61 -22.52
N LYS A 177 1.84 -1.35 -23.81
CA LYS A 177 0.52 -1.53 -24.45
C LYS A 177 -0.01 -2.98 -24.36
N ILE A 178 0.88 -3.97 -24.29
CA ILE A 178 0.52 -5.39 -24.11
C ILE A 178 -0.27 -5.66 -22.84
N LEU A 179 -0.17 -4.79 -21.84
CA LEU A 179 -0.92 -4.88 -20.58
C LEU A 179 -2.37 -4.39 -20.69
N LYS A 180 -2.81 -3.90 -21.86
CA LYS A 180 -4.21 -3.51 -22.07
C LYS A 180 -5.15 -4.66 -21.69
N ASN A 181 -6.24 -4.34 -20.96
CA ASN A 181 -7.22 -5.31 -20.45
C ASN A 181 -6.69 -6.28 -19.36
N SER A 182 -5.50 -6.11 -18.85
CA SER A 182 -4.95 -6.93 -17.77
C SER A 182 -5.35 -6.43 -16.36
N ALA A 183 -5.76 -5.17 -16.24
CA ALA A 183 -6.24 -4.54 -15.00
C ALA A 183 -7.65 -3.98 -15.22
N ILE A 184 -8.60 -4.43 -14.41
CA ILE A 184 -10.03 -4.14 -14.56
C ILE A 184 -10.50 -3.43 -13.30
N PRO A 185 -10.83 -2.13 -13.37
CA PRO A 185 -11.34 -1.41 -12.22
C PRO A 185 -12.72 -1.92 -11.83
N LEU A 186 -12.98 -1.89 -10.54
CA LEU A 186 -14.27 -2.21 -9.92
C LEU A 186 -14.61 -1.07 -8.96
N GLU A 187 -15.75 -0.46 -9.16
CA GLU A 187 -16.22 0.58 -8.26
C GLU A 187 -16.46 0.05 -6.85
N PHE A 188 -16.11 0.86 -5.84
CA PHE A 188 -16.23 0.46 -4.44
C PHE A 188 -17.67 0.10 -4.05
N ASN A 189 -17.86 -1.09 -3.49
CA ASN A 189 -19.18 -1.65 -3.13
C ASN A 189 -20.16 -1.88 -4.29
N ASN A 190 -19.74 -1.82 -5.53
CA ASN A 190 -20.62 -2.09 -6.66
C ASN A 190 -20.79 -3.60 -6.91
N LEU A 191 -21.74 -4.21 -6.18
CA LEU A 191 -22.02 -5.63 -6.29
C LEU A 191 -22.50 -6.04 -7.71
N LYS A 192 -23.29 -5.20 -8.38
CA LYS A 192 -23.80 -5.49 -9.74
C LYS A 192 -22.62 -5.61 -10.72
N GLU A 193 -21.69 -4.67 -10.63
CA GLU A 193 -20.47 -4.68 -11.44
C GLU A 193 -19.59 -5.88 -11.11
N LEU A 194 -19.35 -6.19 -9.82
CA LEU A 194 -18.58 -7.36 -9.40
C LEU A 194 -19.18 -8.66 -9.99
N ILE A 195 -20.51 -8.83 -9.96
CA ILE A 195 -21.20 -9.97 -10.56
C ILE A 195 -20.92 -10.04 -12.06
N LYS A 196 -21.01 -8.91 -12.77
CA LYS A 196 -20.78 -8.82 -14.22
C LYS A 196 -19.33 -9.18 -14.58
N ILE A 197 -18.36 -8.49 -13.99
CA ILE A 197 -16.94 -8.65 -14.38
C ILE A 197 -16.35 -9.97 -13.88
N SER A 198 -16.84 -10.53 -12.77
CA SER A 198 -16.40 -11.84 -12.29
C SER A 198 -16.78 -13.01 -13.21
N LYS A 199 -17.67 -12.80 -14.20
CA LYS A 199 -18.00 -13.81 -15.25
C LYS A 199 -16.89 -13.94 -16.28
N GLN A 200 -15.99 -12.96 -16.40
CA GLN A 200 -14.88 -13.03 -17.36
C GLN A 200 -13.98 -14.24 -17.11
N LYS A 201 -13.31 -14.67 -18.17
CA LYS A 201 -12.26 -15.70 -18.12
C LYS A 201 -10.91 -15.08 -17.78
N ASN A 202 -9.97 -15.90 -17.36
CA ASN A 202 -8.58 -15.53 -17.17
C ASN A 202 -8.33 -14.53 -16.01
N ILE A 203 -9.16 -14.58 -14.94
CA ILE A 203 -8.99 -13.75 -13.74
C ILE A 203 -8.03 -14.45 -12.78
N ALA A 204 -6.88 -13.84 -12.53
CA ALA A 204 -5.87 -14.30 -11.57
C ALA A 204 -6.24 -13.93 -10.14
N ALA A 205 -6.60 -12.67 -9.91
CA ALA A 205 -6.93 -12.16 -8.59
C ALA A 205 -8.03 -11.10 -8.62
N ILE A 206 -8.67 -10.94 -7.46
CA ILE A 206 -9.43 -9.74 -7.11
C ILE A 206 -8.71 -9.07 -5.95
N VAL A 207 -8.42 -7.78 -6.09
CA VAL A 207 -7.71 -6.93 -5.12
C VAL A 207 -8.69 -5.89 -4.59
N VAL A 208 -8.83 -5.77 -3.27
CA VAL A 208 -9.72 -4.77 -2.67
C VAL A 208 -9.09 -4.10 -1.45
N GLU A 209 -9.31 -2.80 -1.27
CA GLU A 209 -9.21 -2.14 0.03
C GLU A 209 -10.48 -2.50 0.83
N PRO A 210 -10.38 -3.00 2.07
CA PRO A 210 -11.56 -3.39 2.86
C PRO A 210 -12.33 -2.19 3.41
N SER A 211 -11.65 -1.06 3.53
CA SER A 211 -12.20 0.22 3.99
C SER A 211 -11.46 1.37 3.32
N ARG A 212 -12.21 2.37 2.84
CA ARG A 212 -11.66 3.62 2.34
C ARG A 212 -12.31 4.83 3.03
N PHE A 213 -13.61 5.06 2.80
CA PHE A 213 -14.44 6.04 3.52
C PHE A 213 -15.50 5.32 4.37
N LYS A 214 -15.82 4.11 4.01
CA LYS A 214 -16.70 3.17 4.72
C LYS A 214 -16.20 1.75 4.48
N TYR A 215 -16.77 0.79 5.20
CA TYR A 215 -16.48 -0.63 4.96
C TYR A 215 -17.12 -1.14 3.68
N LEU A 216 -16.58 -2.24 3.17
CA LEU A 216 -17.28 -3.03 2.16
C LEU A 216 -18.58 -3.60 2.75
N ASP A 217 -19.67 -3.54 1.98
CA ASP A 217 -20.98 -3.99 2.42
C ASP A 217 -21.04 -5.52 2.57
N LYS A 218 -21.80 -6.01 3.55
CA LYS A 218 -21.92 -7.45 3.85
C LYS A 218 -22.32 -8.28 2.61
N LYS A 219 -23.24 -7.79 1.79
CA LYS A 219 -23.65 -8.48 0.55
C LYS A 219 -22.49 -8.59 -0.45
N PHE A 220 -21.71 -7.52 -0.60
CA PHE A 220 -20.51 -7.48 -1.45
C PHE A 220 -19.45 -8.47 -0.93
N VAL A 221 -19.13 -8.43 0.36
CA VAL A 221 -18.16 -9.33 1.01
C VAL A 221 -18.56 -10.79 0.84
N ASN A 222 -19.82 -11.14 1.09
CA ASN A 222 -20.32 -12.51 0.95
C ASN A 222 -20.18 -13.02 -0.50
N TYR A 223 -20.54 -12.19 -1.48
CA TYR A 223 -20.38 -12.57 -2.88
C TYR A 223 -18.91 -12.70 -3.28
N LEU A 224 -18.07 -11.77 -2.84
CA LEU A 224 -16.63 -11.78 -3.11
C LEU A 224 -15.96 -13.07 -2.59
N ASN A 225 -16.21 -13.42 -1.32
CA ASN A 225 -15.71 -14.67 -0.73
C ASN A 225 -16.19 -15.91 -1.53
N LYS A 226 -17.50 -15.95 -1.86
CA LYS A 226 -18.12 -17.05 -2.62
C LYS A 226 -17.50 -17.21 -4.01
N ILE A 227 -17.37 -16.11 -4.77
CA ILE A 227 -16.89 -16.18 -6.15
C ILE A 227 -15.40 -16.50 -6.23
N CYS A 228 -14.57 -15.94 -5.34
CA CYS A 228 -13.15 -16.25 -5.28
C CYS A 228 -12.92 -17.74 -4.98
N LYS A 229 -13.62 -18.29 -3.98
CA LYS A 229 -13.55 -19.73 -3.66
C LYS A 229 -14.02 -20.60 -4.84
N LYS A 230 -15.21 -20.29 -5.42
CA LYS A 230 -15.79 -21.10 -6.50
C LYS A 230 -14.91 -21.14 -7.75
N LYS A 231 -14.33 -20.01 -8.15
CA LYS A 231 -13.55 -19.86 -9.39
C LYS A 231 -12.04 -20.02 -9.21
N LYS A 232 -11.58 -20.31 -7.98
CA LYS A 232 -10.16 -20.39 -7.63
C LYS A 232 -9.42 -19.09 -8.03
N ILE A 233 -10.05 -17.94 -7.76
CA ILE A 233 -9.48 -16.60 -7.94
C ILE A 233 -8.79 -16.24 -6.63
N ILE A 234 -7.56 -15.73 -6.69
CA ILE A 234 -6.82 -15.29 -5.49
C ILE A 234 -7.45 -14.01 -4.97
N LEU A 235 -7.84 -14.01 -3.69
CA LEU A 235 -8.33 -12.82 -3.01
C LEU A 235 -7.20 -12.13 -2.28
N ILE A 236 -6.85 -10.91 -2.73
CA ILE A 236 -5.82 -10.06 -2.14
C ILE A 236 -6.51 -8.89 -1.44
N ILE A 237 -6.23 -8.70 -0.16
CA ILE A 237 -6.73 -7.56 0.61
C ILE A 237 -5.60 -6.57 0.82
N ASP A 238 -5.81 -5.34 0.36
CA ASP A 238 -4.88 -4.25 0.57
C ASP A 238 -5.22 -3.52 1.89
N GLU A 239 -4.48 -3.85 2.92
CA GLU A 239 -4.57 -3.25 4.26
C GLU A 239 -3.51 -2.17 4.49
N ILE A 240 -2.82 -1.72 3.44
CA ILE A 240 -1.75 -0.71 3.56
C ILE A 240 -2.27 0.57 4.22
N THR A 241 -3.52 0.95 3.93
CA THR A 241 -4.13 2.15 4.52
C THR A 241 -4.94 1.83 5.77
N SER A 242 -5.68 0.74 5.80
CA SER A 242 -6.63 0.39 6.86
C SER A 242 -6.03 -0.41 8.01
N GLY A 243 -5.00 -1.20 7.75
CA GLY A 243 -4.39 -2.06 8.77
C GLY A 243 -3.82 -1.31 9.97
N TRP A 244 -3.88 -1.95 11.15
CA TRP A 244 -3.33 -1.48 12.43
C TRP A 244 -3.99 -0.23 13.01
N ARG A 245 -5.18 0.17 12.51
CA ARG A 245 -5.87 1.39 12.98
C ARG A 245 -7.05 1.10 13.86
N GLU A 246 -7.88 0.14 13.47
CA GLU A 246 -9.14 -0.18 14.14
C GLU A 246 -9.08 -1.48 14.90
N CYS A 247 -8.16 -2.35 14.56
CA CYS A 247 -7.96 -3.63 15.23
C CYS A 247 -6.52 -4.12 15.03
N LEU A 248 -6.12 -5.08 15.80
CA LEU A 248 -4.84 -5.75 15.65
C LEU A 248 -4.82 -6.54 14.31
N GLY A 249 -3.95 -6.12 13.41
CA GLY A 249 -3.90 -6.61 12.03
C GLY A 249 -4.84 -5.84 11.10
N GLY A 250 -5.61 -6.56 10.28
CA GLY A 250 -6.43 -5.97 9.21
C GLY A 250 -7.92 -5.90 9.52
N VAL A 251 -8.56 -4.89 8.96
CA VAL A 251 -10.02 -4.66 8.97
C VAL A 251 -10.78 -5.82 8.32
N TYR A 252 -10.13 -6.56 7.41
CA TYR A 252 -10.73 -7.73 6.74
C TYR A 252 -11.35 -8.73 7.73
N LYS A 253 -10.76 -8.88 8.93
CA LYS A 253 -11.27 -9.73 10.01
C LYS A 253 -12.64 -9.27 10.51
N LYS A 254 -12.75 -7.95 10.72
CA LYS A 254 -13.95 -7.30 11.26
C LYS A 254 -15.15 -7.44 10.31
N ILE A 255 -14.90 -7.41 8.99
CA ILE A 255 -15.96 -7.45 7.98
C ILE A 255 -16.18 -8.84 7.36
N GLY A 256 -15.42 -9.85 7.80
CA GLY A 256 -15.60 -11.24 7.37
C GLY A 256 -15.07 -11.56 5.97
N LEU A 257 -14.01 -10.91 5.50
CA LEU A 257 -13.30 -11.31 4.28
C LEU A 257 -12.40 -12.53 4.57
N HIS A 258 -12.31 -13.43 3.60
CA HIS A 258 -11.49 -14.66 3.68
C HIS A 258 -10.34 -14.59 2.65
N PRO A 259 -9.26 -13.85 2.93
CA PRO A 259 -8.18 -13.63 1.99
C PRO A 259 -7.36 -14.88 1.69
N ASP A 260 -6.67 -14.86 0.54
CA ASP A 260 -5.53 -15.71 0.27
C ASP A 260 -4.21 -14.96 0.56
N VAL A 261 -4.20 -13.63 0.39
CA VAL A 261 -3.08 -12.74 0.72
C VAL A 261 -3.62 -11.45 1.32
N VAL A 262 -2.95 -10.94 2.36
CA VAL A 262 -3.15 -9.60 2.92
C VAL A 262 -1.85 -8.82 2.75
N VAL A 263 -1.93 -7.55 2.36
CA VAL A 263 -0.76 -6.68 2.22
C VAL A 263 -0.84 -5.56 3.23
N TYR A 264 0.19 -5.44 4.07
CA TYR A 264 0.36 -4.39 5.07
C TYR A 264 1.47 -3.41 4.69
N GLY A 265 1.40 -2.21 5.23
CA GLY A 265 2.40 -1.16 5.07
C GLY A 265 2.11 0.00 6.00
N LYS A 266 2.58 1.21 5.66
CA LYS A 266 2.31 2.45 6.41
C LYS A 266 2.47 2.30 7.93
N ALA A 267 1.35 2.09 8.64
CA ALA A 267 1.31 1.96 10.10
C ALA A 267 2.19 0.83 10.65
N LEU A 268 2.42 -0.24 9.86
CA LEU A 268 3.32 -1.33 10.23
C LEU A 268 4.72 -0.83 10.59
N GLY A 269 5.22 0.19 9.89
CA GLY A 269 6.56 0.74 10.11
C GLY A 269 6.60 2.00 10.97
N ASN A 270 5.45 2.57 11.34
CA ASN A 270 5.36 3.86 12.05
C ASN A 270 6.31 4.95 11.53
N GLY A 271 6.39 5.10 10.19
CA GLY A 271 7.25 6.07 9.50
C GLY A 271 8.48 5.47 8.85
N PHE A 272 8.90 4.26 9.24
CA PHE A 272 9.95 3.51 8.54
C PHE A 272 9.41 2.76 7.33
N ALA A 273 10.25 2.60 6.32
CA ALA A 273 9.87 1.99 5.05
C ALA A 273 9.83 0.45 5.15
N ILE A 274 8.67 -0.09 5.48
CA ILE A 274 8.41 -1.52 5.50
C ILE A 274 6.98 -1.82 5.04
N SER A 275 6.82 -2.92 4.33
CA SER A 275 5.54 -3.55 3.99
C SER A 275 5.67 -5.07 4.02
N ALA A 276 4.56 -5.77 4.16
CA ALA A 276 4.52 -7.21 4.28
C ALA A 276 3.36 -7.80 3.47
N LEU A 277 3.64 -8.90 2.76
CA LEU A 277 2.65 -9.80 2.22
C LEU A 277 2.51 -10.97 3.19
N VAL A 278 1.32 -11.18 3.70
CA VAL A 278 0.97 -12.27 4.62
C VAL A 278 -0.01 -13.18 3.89
N GLY A 279 0.31 -14.43 3.66
CA GLY A 279 -0.51 -15.25 2.77
C GLY A 279 -0.45 -16.75 3.01
N LYS A 280 -1.41 -17.44 2.38
CA LYS A 280 -1.49 -18.91 2.42
C LYS A 280 -0.31 -19.53 1.66
N LYS A 281 0.26 -20.59 2.20
CA LYS A 281 1.38 -21.33 1.62
C LYS A 281 1.18 -21.62 0.12
N LYS A 282 0.00 -22.09 -0.26
CA LYS A 282 -0.34 -22.40 -1.66
C LYS A 282 -0.13 -21.26 -2.67
N VAL A 283 -0.15 -19.99 -2.21
CA VAL A 283 0.12 -18.81 -3.04
C VAL A 283 1.55 -18.34 -2.85
N MET A 284 2.02 -18.31 -1.61
CA MET A 284 3.31 -17.74 -1.26
C MET A 284 4.49 -18.57 -1.75
N ASP A 285 4.36 -19.91 -1.80
CA ASP A 285 5.41 -20.81 -2.31
C ASP A 285 5.82 -20.48 -3.75
N THR A 286 4.90 -19.91 -4.55
CA THR A 286 5.22 -19.52 -5.94
C THR A 286 6.28 -18.41 -6.02
N ALA A 287 6.64 -17.78 -4.89
CA ALA A 287 7.76 -16.86 -4.83
C ALA A 287 9.13 -17.53 -5.11
N GLN A 288 9.20 -18.86 -4.99
CA GLN A 288 10.38 -19.66 -5.33
C GLN A 288 10.46 -19.94 -6.83
N ASP A 289 9.31 -19.98 -7.51
CA ASP A 289 9.19 -20.28 -8.94
C ASP A 289 9.29 -19.04 -9.82
N THR A 290 9.16 -17.86 -9.23
CA THR A 290 9.29 -16.56 -9.92
C THR A 290 10.21 -15.64 -9.15
N PHE A 291 11.04 -14.87 -9.86
CA PHE A 291 11.98 -13.98 -9.17
C PHE A 291 11.23 -12.83 -8.49
N VAL A 292 11.21 -12.86 -7.17
CA VAL A 292 10.71 -11.79 -6.31
C VAL A 292 11.73 -11.55 -5.20
N SER A 293 12.30 -10.36 -5.15
CA SER A 293 13.31 -9.97 -4.17
C SER A 293 13.08 -8.54 -3.73
N SER A 294 13.23 -8.29 -2.46
CA SER A 294 13.19 -6.95 -1.88
C SER A 294 13.99 -6.89 -0.60
N VAL A 295 14.37 -5.70 -0.21
CA VAL A 295 15.08 -5.39 1.03
C VAL A 295 14.15 -4.54 1.89
N ALA A 296 13.83 -5.00 3.10
CA ALA A 296 13.02 -4.28 4.08
C ALA A 296 13.81 -4.13 5.39
N TRP A 297 14.13 -2.89 5.74
CA TRP A 297 14.90 -2.52 6.94
C TRP A 297 14.22 -1.34 7.63
#